data_85f6263ffd5dbef57aaed761484dace8
#
_entry.id   85f6263ffd5dbef57aaed761484dace8
#
_cell.length_a   1.000
_cell.length_b   1.000
_cell.length_c   1.000
_cell.angle_alpha   90.00
_cell.angle_beta   90.00
_cell.angle_gamma   90.00
#
_symmetry.space_group_name_H-M   'P 1'
#
loop_
_entity.id
_entity.type
_entity.pdbx_description
1 polymer ?
#
loop_
_entity_poly.entity_id
_entity_poly.type
_entity_poly.pdbx_seq_one_letter_code
_entity_poly.pdbx_strand_id
1 'polypeptide(L)'
;MYIGIDLGTSGVKAILLNEQGDVVASKTEKLTVSRPHPLWSEQDPEQWWLATDRAVKALGQQHSLREVKALGIAGQMHGATLLDERQKVLRPAILWNDGRCAEECVMLESQVPQSRAITGNLMMPGFTAPKLLWVQRHEPEIFNQIDKVLLPKDYLRLRMTGDFASDMSDAAGTMWLDVAKRDWSDVMLAACKLTRAHMPALYEGSEITGTLLPDVAKAWGMQEVAVVAGGGDNAAGAVGVGMMNAGQAMLSLGTSGVYFAVSDGFLSKPESAVHSFCHALPERWHLMSVMLSAASCLDWAAKLTGLASVPALIDAAQQTDEHAEPVWFLPYLSGERTPHNNPQAKGVFFGLTHQHGPAELAQAVLEGVGFALADGMDVVHACGVQPASITLIGGGARSEYWRQMLSDISGLQLDYRTGGDVGPALGAARLAQVAMNPQTSLSELLPQLTLEQAHYPDAERHARYQQRRETFRRIYQQLQPLMS
;
A
#
# COMPACT_ATOMS: atom_id res chain seq x y z
N MET A 1 -3.36 -6.18 26.52
CA MET A 1 -3.84 -6.44 25.14
C MET A 1 -3.90 -5.13 24.36
N TYR A 2 -3.89 -5.20 23.03
CA TYR A 2 -3.91 -4.04 22.13
C TYR A 2 -4.93 -4.29 21.01
N ILE A 3 -5.60 -3.24 20.55
CA ILE A 3 -6.46 -3.32 19.37
C ILE A 3 -5.75 -2.66 18.19
N GLY A 4 -5.76 -3.31 17.03
CA GLY A 4 -5.39 -2.74 15.75
C GLY A 4 -6.60 -2.70 14.83
N ILE A 5 -6.80 -1.56 14.20
CA ILE A 5 -7.88 -1.34 13.23
C ILE A 5 -7.25 -0.99 11.90
N ASP A 6 -7.70 -1.66 10.84
CA ASP A 6 -7.34 -1.34 9.46
C ASP A 6 -8.60 -0.96 8.68
N LEU A 7 -8.68 0.29 8.29
CA LEU A 7 -9.72 0.81 7.41
C LEU A 7 -9.31 0.59 5.95
N GLY A 8 -9.59 -0.59 5.41
CA GLY A 8 -9.39 -0.87 3.99
C GLY A 8 -10.52 -0.34 3.11
N THR A 9 -10.34 -0.44 1.79
CA THR A 9 -11.34 0.00 0.80
C THR A 9 -12.58 -0.89 0.79
N SER A 10 -12.40 -2.20 0.95
CA SER A 10 -13.48 -3.19 0.90
C SER A 10 -14.02 -3.60 2.28
N GLY A 11 -13.42 -3.11 3.35
CA GLY A 11 -13.85 -3.44 4.70
C GLY A 11 -12.95 -2.88 5.79
N VAL A 12 -13.45 -2.93 7.01
CA VAL A 12 -12.71 -2.60 8.23
C VAL A 12 -12.36 -3.89 8.94
N LYS A 13 -11.07 -4.10 9.21
CA LYS A 13 -10.60 -5.22 10.02
C LYS A 13 -10.17 -4.71 11.40
N ALA A 14 -10.68 -5.32 12.46
CA ALA A 14 -10.23 -5.09 13.82
C ALA A 14 -9.65 -6.39 14.39
N ILE A 15 -8.50 -6.28 15.05
CA ILE A 15 -7.83 -7.41 15.70
C ILE A 15 -7.56 -7.12 17.18
N LEU A 16 -7.46 -8.17 17.96
CA LEU A 16 -7.01 -8.13 19.34
C LEU A 16 -5.66 -8.85 19.44
N LEU A 17 -4.64 -8.12 19.93
CA LEU A 17 -3.27 -8.59 20.09
C LEU A 17 -2.99 -8.78 21.60
N ASN A 18 -2.39 -9.91 21.98
CA ASN A 18 -1.95 -10.12 23.36
C ASN A 18 -0.57 -9.49 23.62
N GLU A 19 -0.11 -9.54 24.87
CA GLU A 19 1.21 -9.00 25.25
C GLU A 19 2.39 -9.76 24.61
N GLN A 20 2.18 -10.99 24.20
CA GLN A 20 3.17 -11.84 23.53
C GLN A 20 3.27 -11.55 22.03
N GLY A 21 2.37 -10.72 21.50
CA GLY A 21 2.35 -10.37 20.08
C GLY A 21 1.52 -11.32 19.20
N ASP A 22 0.69 -12.19 19.83
CA ASP A 22 -0.20 -13.09 19.08
C ASP A 22 -1.57 -12.44 18.85
N VAL A 23 -2.12 -12.66 17.67
CA VAL A 23 -3.49 -12.26 17.34
C VAL A 23 -4.47 -13.26 17.93
N VAL A 24 -5.23 -12.85 18.95
CA VAL A 24 -6.18 -13.73 19.64
C VAL A 24 -7.60 -13.67 19.09
N ALA A 25 -7.93 -12.60 18.36
CA ALA A 25 -9.22 -12.45 17.68
C ALA A 25 -9.12 -11.50 16.50
N SER A 26 -9.98 -11.68 15.51
CA SER A 26 -10.10 -10.82 14.33
C SER A 26 -11.56 -10.74 13.89
N LYS A 27 -12.01 -9.56 13.50
CA LYS A 27 -13.32 -9.29 12.90
C LYS A 27 -13.18 -8.37 11.72
N THR A 28 -13.97 -8.63 10.68
CA THR A 28 -14.01 -7.82 9.47
C THR A 28 -15.45 -7.45 9.14
N GLU A 29 -15.67 -6.17 8.90
CA GLU A 29 -16.95 -5.62 8.43
C GLU A 29 -16.76 -5.10 7.00
N LYS A 30 -17.68 -5.44 6.11
CA LYS A 30 -17.60 -5.08 4.69
C LYS A 30 -17.96 -3.61 4.46
N LEU A 31 -17.30 -3.01 3.47
CA LEU A 31 -17.61 -1.70 2.93
C LEU A 31 -17.89 -1.82 1.43
N THR A 32 -18.68 -0.88 0.91
CA THR A 32 -18.95 -0.75 -0.52
C THR A 32 -18.35 0.53 -1.06
N VAL A 33 -17.94 0.53 -2.32
CA VAL A 33 -17.42 1.69 -3.04
C VAL A 33 -18.48 2.18 -4.01
N SER A 34 -18.78 3.47 -3.99
CA SER A 34 -19.63 4.13 -4.97
C SER A 34 -18.82 4.57 -6.19
N ARG A 35 -19.35 4.32 -7.39
CA ARG A 35 -18.74 4.72 -8.67
C ARG A 35 -19.77 5.48 -9.51
N PRO A 36 -20.10 6.72 -9.12
CA PRO A 36 -21.19 7.47 -9.76
C PRO A 36 -20.90 7.88 -11.21
N HIS A 37 -19.64 7.95 -11.59
CA HIS A 37 -19.19 8.25 -12.94
C HIS A 37 -17.98 7.37 -13.33
N PRO A 38 -17.66 7.25 -14.63
CA PRO A 38 -16.38 6.65 -15.05
C PRO A 38 -15.19 7.33 -14.34
N LEU A 39 -14.21 6.56 -13.92
CA LEU A 39 -13.01 6.98 -13.17
C LEU A 39 -13.28 7.49 -11.73
N TRP A 40 -14.53 7.64 -11.29
CA TRP A 40 -14.83 8.08 -9.95
C TRP A 40 -14.89 6.91 -8.96
N SER A 41 -14.40 7.15 -7.76
CA SER A 41 -14.43 6.18 -6.66
C SER A 41 -14.60 6.93 -5.34
N GLU A 42 -15.70 6.68 -4.66
CA GLU A 42 -16.10 7.44 -3.47
C GLU A 42 -16.62 6.50 -2.37
N GLN A 43 -16.47 6.96 -1.12
CA GLN A 43 -17.11 6.33 0.05
C GLN A 43 -17.64 7.41 1.01
N ASP A 44 -18.72 7.06 1.70
CA ASP A 44 -19.26 7.86 2.79
C ASP A 44 -18.46 7.59 4.07
N PRO A 45 -17.77 8.59 4.66
CA PRO A 45 -17.00 8.43 5.89
C PRO A 45 -17.82 7.91 7.09
N GLU A 46 -19.12 8.17 7.14
CA GLU A 46 -19.97 7.62 8.21
C GLU A 46 -20.03 6.09 8.14
N GLN A 47 -19.98 5.50 6.94
CA GLN A 47 -19.94 4.04 6.80
C GLN A 47 -18.65 3.45 7.35
N TRP A 48 -17.53 4.18 7.28
CA TRP A 48 -16.28 3.75 7.92
C TRP A 48 -16.42 3.66 9.43
N TRP A 49 -17.03 4.68 10.03
CA TRP A 49 -17.27 4.69 11.47
C TRP A 49 -18.21 3.58 11.92
N LEU A 50 -19.34 3.42 11.24
CA LEU A 50 -20.32 2.36 11.56
C LEU A 50 -19.72 0.96 11.42
N ALA A 51 -18.92 0.70 10.40
CA ALA A 51 -18.23 -0.58 10.22
C ALA A 51 -17.16 -0.80 11.31
N THR A 52 -16.43 0.23 11.69
CA THR A 52 -15.44 0.18 12.78
C THR A 52 -16.12 -0.13 14.10
N ASP A 53 -17.21 0.57 14.42
CA ASP A 53 -17.97 0.34 15.65
C ASP A 53 -18.51 -1.10 15.74
N ARG A 54 -19.05 -1.64 14.63
CA ARG A 54 -19.50 -3.02 14.58
C ARG A 54 -18.35 -4.04 14.74
N ALA A 55 -17.22 -3.79 14.08
CA ALA A 55 -16.07 -4.70 14.15
C ALA A 55 -15.49 -4.77 15.57
N VAL A 56 -15.34 -3.63 16.27
CA VAL A 56 -14.84 -3.60 17.65
C VAL A 56 -15.85 -4.24 18.63
N LYS A 57 -17.14 -3.92 18.49
CA LYS A 57 -18.20 -4.58 19.30
C LYS A 57 -18.22 -6.10 19.09
N ALA A 58 -18.01 -6.57 17.86
CA ALA A 58 -17.93 -8.00 17.57
C ALA A 58 -16.70 -8.68 18.20
N LEU A 59 -15.56 -7.98 18.31
CA LEU A 59 -14.44 -8.46 19.12
C LEU A 59 -14.82 -8.59 20.59
N GLY A 60 -15.50 -7.56 21.14
CA GLY A 60 -15.98 -7.52 22.53
C GLY A 60 -16.97 -8.61 22.90
N GLN A 61 -17.70 -9.18 21.93
CA GLN A 61 -18.57 -10.32 22.14
C GLN A 61 -17.81 -11.66 22.34
N GLN A 62 -16.59 -11.74 21.83
CA GLN A 62 -15.75 -12.94 21.92
C GLN A 62 -14.72 -12.86 23.04
N HIS A 63 -14.22 -11.67 23.32
CA HIS A 63 -13.17 -11.42 24.31
C HIS A 63 -13.45 -10.14 25.08
N SER A 64 -13.22 -10.17 26.40
CA SER A 64 -13.30 -8.96 27.20
C SER A 64 -12.29 -7.93 26.72
N LEU A 65 -12.73 -6.71 26.43
CA LEU A 65 -11.88 -5.59 26.03
C LEU A 65 -11.44 -4.71 27.21
N ARG A 66 -11.79 -5.07 28.45
CA ARG A 66 -11.48 -4.28 29.65
C ARG A 66 -9.99 -4.12 29.93
N GLU A 67 -9.19 -5.10 29.47
CA GLU A 67 -7.73 -5.11 29.67
C GLU A 67 -6.95 -4.58 28.46
N VAL A 68 -7.63 -4.02 27.47
CA VAL A 68 -6.97 -3.33 26.36
C VAL A 68 -6.26 -2.09 26.93
N LYS A 69 -4.99 -1.91 26.59
CA LYS A 69 -4.14 -0.81 27.07
C LYS A 69 -4.09 0.36 26.11
N ALA A 70 -4.12 0.07 24.82
CA ALA A 70 -4.07 1.08 23.76
C ALA A 70 -4.64 0.53 22.45
N LEU A 71 -4.92 1.45 21.53
CA LEU A 71 -5.49 1.18 20.21
C LEU A 71 -4.68 1.92 19.16
N GLY A 72 -4.40 1.25 18.02
CA GLY A 72 -3.78 1.84 16.86
C GLY A 72 -4.70 1.72 15.63
N ILE A 73 -4.53 2.65 14.69
CA ILE A 73 -5.34 2.74 13.48
C ILE A 73 -4.44 2.77 12.25
N ALA A 74 -4.71 1.90 11.28
CA ALA A 74 -4.18 1.97 9.94
C ALA A 74 -5.33 2.19 8.95
N GLY A 75 -5.02 2.61 7.74
CA GLY A 75 -6.07 2.73 6.74
C GLY A 75 -5.58 3.03 5.34
N GLN A 76 -6.51 2.89 4.39
CA GLN A 76 -6.30 3.31 3.01
C GLN A 76 -5.84 4.76 2.97
N MET A 77 -4.82 5.02 2.16
CA MET A 77 -4.21 6.35 2.04
C MET A 77 -5.01 7.26 1.09
N HIS A 78 -4.69 8.53 1.12
CA HIS A 78 -5.05 9.55 0.12
C HIS A 78 -6.51 10.00 0.09
N GLY A 79 -7.43 9.30 0.75
CA GLY A 79 -8.84 9.68 0.78
C GLY A 79 -9.05 11.09 1.32
N ALA A 80 -9.79 11.93 0.58
CA ALA A 80 -10.04 13.30 0.98
C ALA A 80 -11.35 13.40 1.76
N THR A 81 -11.26 13.49 3.09
CA THR A 81 -12.42 13.69 3.98
C THR A 81 -12.50 15.14 4.38
N LEU A 82 -13.53 15.85 3.86
CA LEU A 82 -13.69 17.29 3.99
C LEU A 82 -14.73 17.60 5.06
N LEU A 83 -14.35 18.39 6.06
CA LEU A 83 -15.20 18.75 7.19
C LEU A 83 -15.42 20.24 7.28
N ASP A 84 -16.64 20.64 7.68
CA ASP A 84 -16.95 22.03 8.04
C ASP A 84 -16.54 22.34 9.50
N GLU A 85 -16.74 23.59 9.95
CA GLU A 85 -16.46 24.04 11.31
C GLU A 85 -17.20 23.25 12.41
N ARG A 86 -18.29 22.57 12.05
CA ARG A 86 -19.07 21.72 12.95
C ARG A 86 -18.67 20.26 12.87
N GLN A 87 -17.56 19.95 12.18
CA GLN A 87 -17.06 18.60 11.94
C GLN A 87 -18.01 17.72 11.10
N LYS A 88 -18.91 18.35 10.34
CA LYS A 88 -19.80 17.64 9.43
C LYS A 88 -19.07 17.34 8.12
N VAL A 89 -19.20 16.12 7.64
CA VAL A 89 -18.71 15.71 6.32
C VAL A 89 -19.46 16.45 5.23
N LEU A 90 -18.72 17.16 4.37
CA LEU A 90 -19.29 18.01 3.32
C LEU A 90 -19.67 17.23 2.06
N ARG A 91 -19.01 16.12 1.80
CA ARG A 91 -19.27 15.27 0.64
C ARG A 91 -18.67 13.87 0.86
N PRO A 92 -19.06 12.84 0.06
CA PRO A 92 -18.35 11.55 0.06
C PRO A 92 -16.86 11.74 -0.20
N ALA A 93 -16.01 10.95 0.47
CA ALA A 93 -14.57 11.01 0.30
C ALA A 93 -14.16 10.49 -1.08
N ILE A 94 -13.32 11.24 -1.78
CA ILE A 94 -12.70 10.81 -3.04
C ILE A 94 -11.53 9.89 -2.69
N LEU A 95 -11.56 8.64 -3.17
CA LEU A 95 -10.62 7.59 -2.77
C LEU A 95 -9.33 7.57 -3.61
N TRP A 96 -8.37 6.77 -3.16
CA TRP A 96 -7.04 6.60 -3.76
C TRP A 96 -7.07 6.05 -5.20
N ASN A 97 -8.09 5.31 -5.56
CA ASN A 97 -8.29 4.71 -6.90
C ASN A 97 -9.23 5.53 -7.80
N ASP A 98 -9.46 6.79 -7.44
CA ASP A 98 -10.20 7.75 -8.24
C ASP A 98 -9.28 8.43 -9.25
N GLY A 99 -9.74 8.57 -10.49
CA GLY A 99 -8.94 9.11 -11.59
C GLY A 99 -9.40 10.46 -12.14
N ARG A 100 -10.38 11.13 -11.49
CA ARG A 100 -11.00 12.35 -12.01
C ARG A 100 -10.08 13.57 -12.13
N CYS A 101 -9.04 13.65 -11.30
CA CYS A 101 -8.21 14.87 -11.14
C CYS A 101 -6.85 14.80 -11.87
N ALA A 102 -6.81 14.15 -13.04
CA ALA A 102 -5.58 14.05 -13.83
C ALA A 102 -5.08 15.43 -14.32
N GLU A 103 -5.99 16.32 -14.69
CA GLU A 103 -5.65 17.69 -15.10
C GLU A 103 -5.03 18.50 -13.95
N GLU A 104 -5.56 18.34 -12.75
CA GLU A 104 -5.07 19.01 -11.55
C GLU A 104 -3.67 18.56 -11.15
N CYS A 105 -3.28 17.34 -11.48
CA CYS A 105 -1.90 16.88 -11.31
C CYS A 105 -0.92 17.71 -12.14
N VAL A 106 -1.24 17.92 -13.41
CA VAL A 106 -0.42 18.76 -14.32
C VAL A 106 -0.37 20.20 -13.83
N MET A 107 -1.50 20.73 -13.37
CA MET A 107 -1.58 22.09 -12.83
C MET A 107 -0.70 22.26 -11.60
N LEU A 108 -0.73 21.32 -10.64
CA LEU A 108 0.06 21.39 -9.41
C LEU A 108 1.55 21.32 -9.69
N GLU A 109 2.01 20.43 -10.59
CA GLU A 109 3.42 20.37 -10.98
C GLU A 109 3.89 21.64 -11.70
N SER A 110 3.01 22.24 -12.49
CA SER A 110 3.31 23.53 -13.15
C SER A 110 3.37 24.71 -12.16
N GLN A 111 2.45 24.76 -11.19
CA GLN A 111 2.42 25.80 -10.16
C GLN A 111 3.59 25.69 -9.18
N VAL A 112 4.01 24.48 -8.85
CA VAL A 112 5.11 24.20 -7.93
C VAL A 112 6.14 23.30 -8.63
N PRO A 113 7.06 23.87 -9.43
CA PRO A 113 8.06 23.09 -10.18
C PRO A 113 8.93 22.19 -9.29
N GLN A 114 9.13 22.56 -8.02
CA GLN A 114 9.88 21.76 -7.03
C GLN A 114 9.01 20.73 -6.29
N SER A 115 7.76 20.53 -6.67
CA SER A 115 6.83 19.62 -5.98
C SER A 115 7.39 18.20 -5.81
N ARG A 116 8.06 17.67 -6.84
CA ARG A 116 8.67 16.33 -6.78
C ARG A 116 9.83 16.25 -5.78
N ALA A 117 10.60 17.32 -5.63
CA ALA A 117 11.68 17.38 -4.64
C ALA A 117 11.15 17.49 -3.21
N ILE A 118 10.06 18.24 -3.00
CA ILE A 118 9.41 18.40 -1.69
C ILE A 118 8.72 17.09 -1.26
N THR A 119 7.91 16.53 -2.13
CA THR A 119 7.05 15.37 -1.81
C THR A 119 7.71 14.01 -2.06
N GLY A 120 8.79 13.99 -2.85
CA GLY A 120 9.45 12.75 -3.28
C GLY A 120 8.66 11.96 -4.33
N ASN A 121 7.57 12.52 -4.87
CA ASN A 121 6.64 11.81 -5.73
C ASN A 121 6.26 12.60 -6.98
N LEU A 122 6.01 11.87 -8.05
CA LEU A 122 5.26 12.35 -9.20
C LEU A 122 3.81 12.58 -8.79
N MET A 123 3.23 13.72 -9.16
CA MET A 123 1.82 13.99 -8.89
C MET A 123 0.91 13.02 -9.65
N MET A 124 0.04 12.33 -8.92
CA MET A 124 -0.88 11.33 -9.48
C MET A 124 -2.32 11.59 -9.00
N PRO A 125 -3.35 11.21 -9.79
CA PRO A 125 -4.77 11.43 -9.43
C PRO A 125 -5.17 10.74 -8.12
N GLY A 126 -4.51 9.65 -7.75
CA GLY A 126 -4.76 8.94 -6.49
C GLY A 126 -4.42 9.74 -5.24
N PHE A 127 -3.53 10.70 -5.30
CA PHE A 127 -3.09 11.50 -4.15
C PHE A 127 -4.11 12.55 -3.72
N THR A 128 -3.98 13.09 -2.50
CA THR A 128 -4.97 13.96 -1.88
C THR A 128 -4.98 15.37 -2.49
N ALA A 129 -3.82 15.98 -2.70
CA ALA A 129 -3.73 17.37 -3.17
C ALA A 129 -4.46 17.63 -4.49
N PRO A 130 -4.31 16.80 -5.54
CA PRO A 130 -5.05 17.00 -6.79
C PRO A 130 -6.58 16.95 -6.60
N LYS A 131 -7.07 16.12 -5.66
CA LYS A 131 -8.51 16.03 -5.35
C LYS A 131 -9.05 17.32 -4.78
N LEU A 132 -8.29 17.98 -3.90
CA LEU A 132 -8.67 19.26 -3.32
C LEU A 132 -8.69 20.38 -4.37
N LEU A 133 -7.73 20.38 -5.29
CA LEU A 133 -7.74 21.33 -6.40
C LEU A 133 -8.94 21.08 -7.33
N TRP A 134 -9.28 19.81 -7.57
CA TRP A 134 -10.48 19.45 -8.32
C TRP A 134 -11.76 19.96 -7.63
N VAL A 135 -11.91 19.75 -6.32
CA VAL A 135 -13.07 20.23 -5.55
C VAL A 135 -13.15 21.76 -5.61
N GLN A 136 -12.02 22.46 -5.50
CA GLN A 136 -11.99 23.92 -5.63
C GLN A 136 -12.53 24.38 -6.99
N ARG A 137 -12.19 23.70 -8.07
CA ARG A 137 -12.58 24.07 -9.44
C ARG A 137 -13.99 23.68 -9.79
N HIS A 138 -14.46 22.53 -9.34
CA HIS A 138 -15.72 21.92 -9.78
C HIS A 138 -16.83 21.99 -8.72
N GLU A 139 -16.48 22.11 -7.44
CA GLU A 139 -17.41 22.19 -6.31
C GLU A 139 -17.01 23.35 -5.36
N PRO A 140 -16.91 24.60 -5.86
CA PRO A 140 -16.40 25.73 -5.07
C PRO A 140 -17.23 26.01 -3.83
N GLU A 141 -18.53 25.76 -3.83
CA GLU A 141 -19.40 25.94 -2.66
C GLU A 141 -19.03 24.97 -1.53
N ILE A 142 -18.62 23.74 -1.85
CA ILE A 142 -18.11 22.77 -0.88
C ILE A 142 -16.74 23.22 -0.40
N PHE A 143 -15.83 23.56 -1.33
CA PHE A 143 -14.49 23.99 -0.98
C PHE A 143 -14.46 25.16 0.00
N ASN A 144 -15.33 26.16 -0.18
CA ASN A 144 -15.40 27.34 0.67
C ASN A 144 -15.91 27.05 2.10
N GLN A 145 -16.48 25.90 2.36
CA GLN A 145 -16.94 25.48 3.69
C GLN A 145 -15.91 24.60 4.43
N ILE A 146 -14.79 24.26 3.80
CA ILE A 146 -13.79 23.37 4.41
C ILE A 146 -13.11 24.08 5.58
N ASP A 147 -13.22 23.49 6.76
CA ASP A 147 -12.43 23.84 7.95
C ASP A 147 -11.27 22.87 8.15
N LYS A 148 -11.49 21.56 7.94
CA LYS A 148 -10.47 20.52 8.08
C LYS A 148 -10.49 19.54 6.92
N VAL A 149 -9.29 19.07 6.55
CA VAL A 149 -9.08 17.96 5.63
C VAL A 149 -8.43 16.82 6.40
N LEU A 150 -9.09 15.68 6.45
CA LEU A 150 -8.58 14.48 7.11
C LEU A 150 -8.40 13.33 6.13
N LEU A 151 -7.45 12.44 6.43
CA LEU A 151 -7.35 11.15 5.79
C LEU A 151 -8.36 10.15 6.41
N PRO A 152 -8.67 9.04 5.76
CA PRO A 152 -9.72 8.13 6.23
C PRO A 152 -9.54 7.65 7.67
N LYS A 153 -8.33 7.17 8.04
CA LYS A 153 -8.08 6.73 9.42
C LYS A 153 -8.13 7.88 10.43
N ASP A 154 -7.76 9.08 10.01
CA ASP A 154 -7.76 10.27 10.88
C ASP A 154 -9.19 10.74 11.17
N TYR A 155 -10.12 10.53 10.23
CA TYR A 155 -11.55 10.70 10.50
C TYR A 155 -12.06 9.71 11.54
N LEU A 156 -11.63 8.44 11.49
CA LEU A 156 -11.96 7.47 12.55
C LEU A 156 -11.41 7.94 13.91
N ARG A 157 -10.18 8.44 13.95
CA ARG A 157 -9.57 9.01 15.16
C ARG A 157 -10.42 10.15 15.73
N LEU A 158 -10.84 11.09 14.89
CA LEU A 158 -11.71 12.18 15.30
C LEU A 158 -12.98 11.65 15.98
N ARG A 159 -13.60 10.61 15.41
CA ARG A 159 -14.79 9.98 15.98
C ARG A 159 -14.50 9.25 17.31
N MET A 160 -13.29 8.72 17.48
CA MET A 160 -12.87 8.02 18.69
C MET A 160 -12.42 8.94 19.80
N THR A 161 -11.72 10.02 19.49
CA THR A 161 -10.99 10.84 20.48
C THR A 161 -11.39 12.31 20.51
N GLY A 162 -12.00 12.79 19.44
CA GLY A 162 -12.28 14.23 19.25
C GLY A 162 -11.06 15.05 18.78
N ASP A 163 -9.91 14.40 18.51
CA ASP A 163 -8.67 15.07 18.14
C ASP A 163 -8.42 15.07 16.64
N PHE A 164 -7.86 16.17 16.15
CA PHE A 164 -7.36 16.32 14.78
C PHE A 164 -5.86 15.95 14.74
N ALA A 165 -5.57 14.71 14.40
CA ALA A 165 -4.20 14.20 14.32
C ALA A 165 -4.02 13.27 13.13
N SER A 166 -2.81 13.23 12.60
CA SER A 166 -2.36 12.30 11.55
C SER A 166 -0.97 11.78 11.86
N ASP A 167 -0.52 10.77 11.14
CA ASP A 167 0.86 10.30 11.22
C ASP A 167 1.66 10.67 9.98
N MET A 168 2.99 10.60 10.11
CA MET A 168 3.93 10.98 9.05
C MET A 168 3.78 10.13 7.78
N SER A 169 3.55 8.83 7.94
CA SER A 169 3.49 7.91 6.80
C SER A 169 2.29 8.15 5.90
N ASP A 170 1.13 8.37 6.48
CA ASP A 170 -0.10 8.65 5.76
C ASP A 170 -0.12 10.08 5.22
N ALA A 171 0.32 11.05 6.03
CA ALA A 171 0.45 12.45 5.63
C ALA A 171 1.40 12.62 4.43
N ALA A 172 2.44 11.80 4.30
CA ALA A 172 3.35 11.82 3.15
C ALA A 172 2.63 11.59 1.82
N GLY A 173 1.55 10.81 1.81
CA GLY A 173 0.74 10.53 0.63
C GLY A 173 -0.26 11.62 0.26
N THR A 174 -0.37 12.70 1.03
CA THR A 174 -1.24 13.83 0.70
C THR A 174 -0.69 14.71 -0.42
N MET A 175 0.60 14.71 -0.66
CA MET A 175 1.36 15.68 -1.46
C MET A 175 1.42 17.08 -0.84
N TRP A 176 1.13 17.20 0.45
CA TRP A 176 1.31 18.44 1.21
C TRP A 176 2.44 18.35 2.24
N LEU A 177 3.03 17.16 2.45
CA LEU A 177 4.16 16.98 3.36
C LEU A 177 5.48 17.22 2.63
N ASP A 178 6.37 17.98 3.26
CA ASP A 178 7.81 17.93 2.95
C ASP A 178 8.35 16.63 3.57
N VAL A 179 8.52 15.61 2.75
CA VAL A 179 8.80 14.25 3.21
C VAL A 179 10.17 14.16 3.89
N ALA A 180 11.16 14.89 3.40
CA ALA A 180 12.49 14.95 4.02
C ALA A 180 12.45 15.57 5.41
N LYS A 181 11.64 16.63 5.59
CA LYS A 181 11.51 17.36 6.86
C LYS A 181 10.47 16.76 7.82
N ARG A 182 9.64 15.85 7.34
CA ARG A 182 8.52 15.28 8.12
C ARG A 182 7.59 16.35 8.69
N ASP A 183 7.27 17.36 7.88
CA ASP A 183 6.40 18.47 8.26
C ASP A 183 5.60 18.98 7.06
N TRP A 184 4.48 19.64 7.33
CA TRP A 184 3.65 20.24 6.28
C TRP A 184 4.42 21.26 5.45
N SER A 185 4.23 21.23 4.14
CA SER A 185 4.81 22.19 3.21
C SER A 185 3.82 23.32 2.93
N ASP A 186 4.14 24.54 3.40
CA ASP A 186 3.28 25.71 3.18
C ASP A 186 3.13 26.02 1.68
N VAL A 187 4.18 25.76 0.88
CA VAL A 187 4.15 25.95 -0.57
C VAL A 187 3.17 25.00 -1.24
N MET A 188 3.17 23.73 -0.86
CA MET A 188 2.24 22.73 -1.42
C MET A 188 0.80 22.97 -0.96
N LEU A 189 0.60 23.36 0.30
CA LEU A 189 -0.71 23.73 0.81
C LEU A 189 -1.28 24.94 0.08
N ALA A 190 -0.49 26.01 -0.08
CA ALA A 190 -0.88 27.23 -0.76
C ALA A 190 -1.28 26.99 -2.23
N ALA A 191 -0.64 26.04 -2.92
CA ALA A 191 -1.02 25.65 -4.29
C ALA A 191 -2.45 25.11 -4.37
N CYS A 192 -2.97 24.55 -3.29
CA CYS A 192 -4.36 24.09 -3.17
C CYS A 192 -5.28 25.10 -2.44
N LYS A 193 -4.83 26.33 -2.21
CA LYS A 193 -5.53 27.36 -1.41
C LYS A 193 -5.85 26.92 0.03
N LEU A 194 -5.01 26.09 0.59
CA LEU A 194 -5.08 25.61 1.96
C LEU A 194 -3.92 26.19 2.79
N THR A 195 -4.06 26.07 4.10
CA THR A 195 -3.04 26.46 5.09
C THR A 195 -2.92 25.37 6.14
N ARG A 196 -1.93 25.47 7.02
CA ARG A 196 -1.77 24.56 8.16
C ARG A 196 -2.98 24.49 9.08
N ALA A 197 -3.81 25.54 9.11
CA ALA A 197 -5.04 25.54 9.89
C ALA A 197 -6.08 24.50 9.43
N HIS A 198 -6.02 24.10 8.17
CA HIS A 198 -6.88 23.03 7.62
C HIS A 198 -6.36 21.62 7.89
N MET A 199 -5.10 21.50 8.33
CA MET A 199 -4.41 20.22 8.51
C MET A 199 -4.48 19.75 9.95
N PRO A 200 -4.49 18.41 10.18
CA PRO A 200 -4.32 17.85 11.51
C PRO A 200 -2.88 18.03 12.01
N ALA A 201 -2.67 17.92 13.32
CA ALA A 201 -1.34 17.84 13.91
C ALA A 201 -0.64 16.53 13.49
N LEU A 202 0.68 16.59 13.29
CA LEU A 202 1.49 15.45 12.86
C LEU A 202 2.15 14.75 14.05
N TYR A 203 2.16 13.43 13.99
CA TYR A 203 2.75 12.55 15.01
C TYR A 203 3.52 11.42 14.34
N GLU A 204 4.46 10.81 15.07
CA GLU A 204 5.02 9.52 14.67
C GLU A 204 4.02 8.39 14.95
N GLY A 205 4.13 7.28 14.21
CA GLY A 205 3.10 6.23 14.24
C GLY A 205 2.79 5.64 15.62
N SER A 206 3.79 5.57 16.50
CA SER A 206 3.65 5.07 17.89
C SER A 206 3.37 6.17 18.92
N GLU A 207 3.28 7.43 18.54
CA GLU A 207 2.93 8.50 19.49
C GLU A 207 1.45 8.48 19.83
N ILE A 208 1.14 8.75 21.10
CA ILE A 208 -0.23 8.87 21.58
C ILE A 208 -0.79 10.20 21.14
N THR A 209 -1.93 10.16 20.44
CA THR A 209 -2.60 11.36 19.91
C THR A 209 -3.79 11.81 20.74
N GLY A 210 -4.30 10.95 21.61
CA GLY A 210 -5.44 11.21 22.48
C GLY A 210 -5.92 9.94 23.18
N THR A 211 -7.07 10.02 23.80
CA THR A 211 -7.73 8.88 24.47
C THR A 211 -9.15 8.70 23.92
N LEU A 212 -9.67 7.48 24.03
CA LEU A 212 -11.06 7.22 23.66
C LEU A 212 -12.02 8.15 24.42
N LEU A 213 -12.97 8.70 23.73
CA LEU A 213 -14.09 9.42 24.34
C LEU A 213 -14.85 8.50 25.30
N PRO A 214 -15.35 9.00 26.45
CA PRO A 214 -16.08 8.20 27.43
C PRO A 214 -17.23 7.38 26.85
N ASP A 215 -18.03 7.97 25.93
CA ASP A 215 -19.16 7.30 25.31
C ASP A 215 -18.72 6.18 24.36
N VAL A 216 -17.62 6.36 23.65
CA VAL A 216 -17.05 5.33 22.77
C VAL A 216 -16.49 4.18 23.61
N ALA A 217 -15.71 4.48 24.64
CA ALA A 217 -15.15 3.50 25.56
C ALA A 217 -16.27 2.66 26.21
N LYS A 218 -17.31 3.31 26.71
CA LYS A 218 -18.50 2.66 27.29
C LYS A 218 -19.20 1.77 26.28
N ALA A 219 -19.41 2.25 25.04
CA ALA A 219 -20.10 1.48 23.98
C ALA A 219 -19.32 0.22 23.59
N TRP A 220 -17.99 0.24 23.69
CA TRP A 220 -17.12 -0.88 23.38
C TRP A 220 -16.78 -1.78 24.59
N GLY A 221 -17.23 -1.40 25.80
CA GLY A 221 -16.91 -2.11 27.03
C GLY A 221 -15.44 -2.03 27.41
N MET A 222 -14.80 -0.89 27.10
CA MET A 222 -13.40 -0.59 27.30
C MET A 222 -13.21 0.50 28.36
N GLN A 223 -11.96 0.70 28.77
CA GLN A 223 -11.51 1.92 29.45
C GLN A 223 -11.26 3.04 28.43
N GLU A 224 -11.09 4.27 28.90
CA GLU A 224 -10.65 5.42 28.10
C GLU A 224 -9.16 5.28 27.75
N VAL A 225 -8.84 4.32 26.89
CA VAL A 225 -7.45 3.95 26.54
C VAL A 225 -6.82 4.93 25.56
N ALA A 226 -5.50 4.95 25.54
CA ALA A 226 -4.72 5.72 24.58
C ALA A 226 -4.97 5.23 23.13
N VAL A 227 -5.02 6.18 22.19
CA VAL A 227 -5.06 5.96 20.75
C VAL A 227 -3.77 6.52 20.15
N VAL A 228 -3.03 5.68 19.41
CA VAL A 228 -1.78 6.10 18.77
C VAL A 228 -2.03 6.58 17.33
N ALA A 229 -1.06 7.28 16.78
CA ALA A 229 -1.16 7.85 15.43
C ALA A 229 -1.37 6.80 14.34
N GLY A 230 -0.73 5.64 14.45
CA GLY A 230 -0.88 4.56 13.49
C GLY A 230 -0.11 4.79 12.20
N GLY A 231 -0.66 4.38 11.07
CA GLY A 231 0.02 4.52 9.79
C GLY A 231 -0.87 4.33 8.58
N GLY A 232 -0.43 4.81 7.42
CA GLY A 232 -0.98 4.37 6.14
C GLY A 232 -0.86 2.85 6.01
N ASP A 233 -1.74 2.22 5.23
CA ASP A 233 -1.88 0.77 5.15
C ASP A 233 -0.55 0.04 4.84
N ASN A 234 0.22 0.53 3.87
CA ASN A 234 1.50 -0.10 3.50
C ASN A 234 2.55 0.02 4.62
N ALA A 235 2.68 1.21 5.23
CA ALA A 235 3.64 1.42 6.32
C ALA A 235 3.25 0.61 7.58
N ALA A 236 1.98 0.60 7.93
CA ALA A 236 1.47 -0.22 9.02
C ALA A 236 1.65 -1.73 8.73
N GLY A 237 1.37 -2.17 7.50
CA GLY A 237 1.63 -3.53 7.06
C GLY A 237 3.10 -3.91 7.22
N ALA A 238 4.01 -3.02 6.85
CA ALA A 238 5.45 -3.21 7.02
C ALA A 238 5.86 -3.35 8.50
N VAL A 239 5.31 -2.51 9.38
CA VAL A 239 5.49 -2.66 10.85
C VAL A 239 4.99 -4.03 11.32
N GLY A 240 3.82 -4.45 10.84
CA GLY A 240 3.22 -5.74 11.17
C GLY A 240 4.10 -6.94 10.82
N VAL A 241 4.93 -6.85 9.81
CA VAL A 241 5.86 -7.93 9.39
C VAL A 241 7.30 -7.69 9.84
N GLY A 242 7.54 -6.69 10.67
CA GLY A 242 8.86 -6.43 11.27
C GLY A 242 9.84 -5.70 10.36
N MET A 243 9.36 -4.95 9.36
CA MET A 243 10.19 -4.10 8.48
C MET A 243 10.46 -2.75 9.17
N MET A 244 11.54 -2.64 9.91
CA MET A 244 11.85 -1.46 10.73
C MET A 244 13.23 -0.84 10.44
N ASN A 245 14.17 -1.62 9.92
CA ASN A 245 15.54 -1.17 9.71
C ASN A 245 15.82 -0.88 8.23
N ALA A 246 16.66 0.13 8.00
CA ALA A 246 17.15 0.43 6.66
C ALA A 246 17.77 -0.81 6.01
N GLY A 247 17.48 -1.01 4.73
CA GLY A 247 17.90 -2.19 3.98
C GLY A 247 16.99 -3.41 4.12
N GLN A 248 15.99 -3.39 5.00
CA GLN A 248 14.95 -4.41 4.98
C GLN A 248 13.94 -4.11 3.87
N ALA A 249 13.50 -5.17 3.19
CA ALA A 249 12.53 -5.06 2.11
C ALA A 249 11.53 -6.21 2.13
N MET A 250 10.34 -5.95 1.60
CA MET A 250 9.32 -6.98 1.39
C MET A 250 8.68 -6.86 0.02
N LEU A 251 8.28 -7.99 -0.53
CA LEU A 251 7.45 -8.11 -1.72
C LEU A 251 6.12 -8.74 -1.34
N SER A 252 5.06 -7.98 -1.48
CA SER A 252 3.69 -8.44 -1.29
C SER A 252 3.08 -8.82 -2.63
N LEU A 253 2.75 -10.10 -2.80
CA LEU A 253 2.14 -10.67 -4.00
C LEU A 253 0.63 -10.90 -3.77
N GLY A 254 -0.15 -9.88 -4.06
CA GLY A 254 -1.60 -9.92 -4.09
C GLY A 254 -2.14 -9.75 -5.52
N THR A 255 -3.38 -9.29 -5.65
CA THR A 255 -3.94 -8.85 -6.95
C THR A 255 -2.98 -7.93 -7.68
N SER A 256 -2.45 -6.93 -6.97
CA SER A 256 -1.30 -6.10 -7.35
C SER A 256 -0.04 -6.58 -6.65
N GLY A 257 1.13 -6.13 -7.12
CA GLY A 257 2.42 -6.38 -6.49
C GLY A 257 2.98 -5.10 -5.88
N VAL A 258 3.41 -5.16 -4.63
CA VAL A 258 4.04 -4.02 -3.95
C VAL A 258 5.40 -4.44 -3.41
N TYR A 259 6.43 -3.79 -3.90
CA TYR A 259 7.77 -3.88 -3.35
C TYR A 259 8.03 -2.68 -2.45
N PHE A 260 8.36 -2.94 -1.19
CA PHE A 260 8.55 -1.94 -0.14
C PHE A 260 9.95 -2.09 0.43
N ALA A 261 10.73 -1.01 0.48
CA ALA A 261 12.09 -1.03 1.01
C ALA A 261 12.29 0.13 2.00
N VAL A 262 12.80 -0.18 3.18
CA VAL A 262 13.08 0.80 4.26
C VAL A 262 14.40 1.50 4.02
N SER A 263 14.43 2.82 4.22
CA SER A 263 15.64 3.64 4.22
C SER A 263 15.76 4.46 5.53
N ASP A 264 16.97 4.84 5.88
CA ASP A 264 17.29 5.69 7.03
C ASP A 264 17.42 7.17 6.68
N GLY A 265 17.10 7.51 5.44
CA GLY A 265 17.07 8.87 4.91
C GLY A 265 16.05 9.01 3.80
N PHE A 266 15.70 10.24 3.48
CA PHE A 266 14.82 10.55 2.36
C PHE A 266 15.51 10.25 1.03
N LEU A 267 14.95 9.33 0.28
CA LEU A 267 15.36 8.97 -1.09
C LEU A 267 14.16 9.09 -2.01
N SER A 268 14.36 9.42 -3.28
CA SER A 268 13.27 9.53 -4.24
C SER A 268 13.73 9.31 -5.68
N LYS A 269 12.80 8.86 -6.52
CA LYS A 269 12.96 8.72 -7.98
C LYS A 269 11.59 8.90 -8.66
N PRO A 270 11.01 10.12 -8.58
CA PRO A 270 9.65 10.36 -9.06
C PRO A 270 9.48 10.14 -10.55
N GLU A 271 10.52 10.35 -11.37
CA GLU A 271 10.49 10.11 -12.82
C GLU A 271 10.24 8.65 -13.20
N SER A 272 10.52 7.71 -12.30
CA SER A 272 10.23 6.28 -12.48
C SER A 272 8.96 5.84 -11.73
N ALA A 273 8.14 6.78 -11.28
CA ALA A 273 6.93 6.54 -10.48
C ALA A 273 7.18 5.69 -9.21
N VAL A 274 8.37 5.79 -8.64
CA VAL A 274 8.68 5.24 -7.31
C VAL A 274 8.01 6.11 -6.27
N HIS A 275 7.24 5.51 -5.36
CA HIS A 275 6.71 6.22 -4.21
C HIS A 275 7.76 6.36 -3.13
N SER A 276 7.86 7.56 -2.56
CA SER A 276 8.73 7.87 -1.44
C SER A 276 7.92 8.51 -0.32
N PHE A 277 7.86 7.85 0.83
CA PHE A 277 7.07 8.28 1.98
C PHE A 277 7.88 8.17 3.27
N CYS A 278 7.43 8.86 4.32
CA CYS A 278 7.86 8.56 5.68
C CYS A 278 7.36 7.15 6.06
N HIS A 279 8.15 6.41 6.82
CA HIS A 279 7.69 5.21 7.48
C HIS A 279 6.81 5.56 8.70
N ALA A 280 6.03 4.61 9.22
CA ALA A 280 5.30 4.76 10.47
C ALA A 280 6.19 4.74 11.72
N LEU A 281 7.49 4.57 11.55
CA LEU A 281 8.51 4.61 12.61
C LEU A 281 9.35 5.88 12.50
N PRO A 282 9.78 6.48 13.63
CA PRO A 282 10.59 7.69 13.64
C PRO A 282 11.89 7.52 12.87
N GLU A 283 12.34 8.59 12.23
CA GLU A 283 13.62 8.65 11.50
C GLU A 283 13.80 7.53 10.47
N ARG A 284 12.70 7.06 9.90
CA ARG A 284 12.66 6.07 8.81
C ARG A 284 11.77 6.56 7.69
N TRP A 285 12.17 6.19 6.49
CA TRP A 285 11.43 6.41 5.24
C TRP A 285 11.30 5.07 4.51
N HIS A 286 10.51 5.05 3.47
CA HIS A 286 10.44 3.90 2.59
C HIS A 286 10.22 4.30 1.15
N LEU A 287 10.66 3.43 0.27
CA LEU A 287 10.38 3.48 -1.16
C LEU A 287 9.44 2.34 -1.52
N MET A 288 8.55 2.58 -2.47
CA MET A 288 7.70 1.54 -3.03
C MET A 288 7.70 1.56 -4.55
N SER A 289 7.77 0.38 -5.15
CA SER A 289 7.28 0.16 -6.51
C SER A 289 5.93 -0.54 -6.45
N VAL A 290 5.00 -0.11 -7.31
CA VAL A 290 3.65 -0.65 -7.38
C VAL A 290 3.40 -1.17 -8.77
N MET A 291 3.12 -2.47 -8.86
CA MET A 291 2.67 -3.17 -10.06
C MET A 291 1.16 -3.40 -9.96
N LEU A 292 0.41 -2.93 -10.97
CA LEU A 292 -1.06 -2.93 -10.90
C LEU A 292 -1.69 -4.32 -11.09
N SER A 293 -1.06 -5.19 -11.87
CA SER A 293 -1.55 -6.55 -12.15
C SER A 293 -0.44 -7.56 -11.90
N ALA A 294 -0.44 -8.20 -10.73
CA ALA A 294 0.53 -9.21 -10.32
C ALA A 294 -0.11 -10.61 -10.28
N ALA A 295 -0.49 -11.11 -9.11
CA ALA A 295 -1.12 -12.43 -9.01
C ALA A 295 -2.50 -12.49 -9.73
N SER A 296 -3.16 -11.36 -9.93
CA SER A 296 -4.37 -11.30 -10.76
C SER A 296 -4.15 -11.75 -12.21
N CYS A 297 -2.93 -11.62 -12.74
CA CYS A 297 -2.58 -12.16 -14.06
C CYS A 297 -2.68 -13.68 -14.10
N LEU A 298 -2.43 -14.38 -13.00
CA LEU A 298 -2.51 -15.84 -12.93
C LEU A 298 -3.95 -16.32 -13.02
N ASP A 299 -4.87 -15.69 -12.27
CA ASP A 299 -6.30 -15.99 -12.35
C ASP A 299 -6.86 -15.70 -13.75
N TRP A 300 -6.46 -14.58 -14.33
CA TRP A 300 -6.84 -14.20 -15.70
C TRP A 300 -6.30 -15.20 -16.73
N ALA A 301 -5.04 -15.60 -16.61
CA ALA A 301 -4.41 -16.54 -17.54
C ALA A 301 -5.00 -17.94 -17.41
N ALA A 302 -5.34 -18.41 -16.19
CA ALA A 302 -6.03 -19.69 -16.00
C ALA A 302 -7.36 -19.73 -16.74
N LYS A 303 -8.15 -18.66 -16.67
CA LYS A 303 -9.41 -18.53 -17.42
C LYS A 303 -9.17 -18.47 -18.91
N LEU A 304 -8.20 -17.70 -19.38
CA LEU A 304 -7.86 -17.54 -20.79
C LEU A 304 -7.43 -18.86 -21.45
N THR A 305 -6.65 -19.65 -20.72
CA THR A 305 -6.09 -20.93 -21.19
C THR A 305 -7.02 -22.13 -20.97
N GLY A 306 -8.16 -21.92 -20.32
CA GLY A 306 -9.10 -22.98 -19.96
C GLY A 306 -8.61 -23.92 -18.85
N LEU A 307 -7.59 -23.52 -18.11
CA LEU A 307 -7.11 -24.25 -16.94
C LEU A 307 -8.01 -24.01 -15.72
N ALA A 308 -8.19 -25.04 -14.91
CA ALA A 308 -9.23 -25.05 -13.87
C ALA A 308 -8.94 -24.06 -12.70
N SER A 309 -7.68 -23.74 -12.46
CA SER A 309 -7.27 -22.94 -11.30
C SER A 309 -5.84 -22.41 -11.46
N VAL A 310 -5.43 -21.50 -10.57
CA VAL A 310 -4.03 -21.03 -10.49
C VAL A 310 -3.04 -22.17 -10.19
N PRO A 311 -3.29 -23.11 -9.25
CA PRO A 311 -2.44 -24.28 -9.12
C PRO A 311 -2.28 -25.08 -10.41
N ALA A 312 -3.37 -25.34 -11.16
CA ALA A 312 -3.30 -26.03 -12.45
C ALA A 312 -2.49 -25.23 -13.49
N LEU A 313 -2.57 -23.89 -13.49
CA LEU A 313 -1.74 -23.03 -14.32
C LEU A 313 -0.25 -23.20 -14.00
N ILE A 314 0.11 -23.23 -12.73
CA ILE A 314 1.49 -23.39 -12.27
C ILE A 314 2.02 -24.79 -12.60
N ASP A 315 1.21 -25.83 -12.39
CA ASP A 315 1.55 -27.19 -12.76
C ASP A 315 1.80 -27.34 -14.27
N ALA A 316 0.98 -26.69 -15.10
CA ALA A 316 1.17 -26.65 -16.54
C ALA A 316 2.49 -25.94 -16.92
N ALA A 317 2.78 -24.79 -16.29
CA ALA A 317 4.03 -24.06 -16.52
C ALA A 317 5.27 -24.90 -16.19
N GLN A 318 5.23 -25.71 -15.13
CA GLN A 318 6.33 -26.59 -14.75
C GLN A 318 6.63 -27.71 -15.78
N GLN A 319 5.69 -28.01 -16.66
CA GLN A 319 5.86 -29.02 -17.72
C GLN A 319 6.48 -28.44 -19.00
N THR A 320 6.70 -27.13 -19.06
CA THR A 320 7.27 -26.47 -20.23
C THR A 320 8.73 -26.86 -20.41
N ASP A 321 9.11 -27.20 -21.65
CA ASP A 321 10.51 -27.49 -22.00
C ASP A 321 11.35 -26.22 -21.88
N GLU A 322 12.44 -26.29 -21.14
CA GLU A 322 13.40 -25.20 -20.97
C GLU A 322 14.03 -24.72 -22.30
N HIS A 323 14.03 -25.57 -23.32
CA HIS A 323 14.56 -25.29 -24.65
C HIS A 323 13.49 -24.91 -25.68
N ALA A 324 12.21 -24.83 -25.27
CA ALA A 324 11.14 -24.36 -26.15
C ALA A 324 11.40 -22.91 -26.63
N GLU A 325 10.90 -22.58 -27.80
CA GLU A 325 10.92 -21.18 -28.25
C GLU A 325 10.22 -20.29 -27.22
N PRO A 326 10.86 -19.19 -26.82
CA PRO A 326 10.33 -18.36 -25.74
C PRO A 326 9.11 -17.55 -26.18
N VAL A 327 8.13 -17.49 -25.29
CA VAL A 327 7.03 -16.54 -25.36
C VAL A 327 7.23 -15.50 -24.24
N TRP A 328 6.95 -14.24 -24.54
CA TRP A 328 6.96 -13.16 -23.55
C TRP A 328 5.54 -12.68 -23.29
N PHE A 329 5.30 -12.25 -22.05
CA PHE A 329 4.05 -11.63 -21.65
C PHE A 329 4.31 -10.28 -20.99
N LEU A 330 3.71 -9.21 -21.52
CA LEU A 330 3.64 -7.92 -20.85
C LEU A 330 2.40 -7.93 -19.94
N PRO A 331 2.56 -7.85 -18.59
CA PRO A 331 1.45 -8.06 -17.65
C PRO A 331 0.59 -6.82 -17.39
N TYR A 332 0.61 -5.84 -18.28
CA TYR A 332 0.02 -4.52 -18.08
C TYR A 332 -1.48 -4.47 -18.38
N LEU A 333 -2.24 -5.43 -17.83
CA LEU A 333 -3.68 -5.59 -18.08
C LEU A 333 -4.53 -4.42 -17.61
N SER A 334 -4.05 -3.65 -16.65
CA SER A 334 -4.73 -2.47 -16.08
C SER A 334 -3.91 -1.19 -16.20
N GLY A 335 -3.08 -1.08 -17.23
CA GLY A 335 -2.01 -0.10 -17.26
C GLY A 335 -0.87 -0.48 -16.33
N GLU A 336 0.11 0.42 -16.15
CA GLU A 336 1.19 0.18 -15.20
C GLU A 336 1.67 1.47 -14.53
N ARG A 337 2.03 1.35 -13.24
CA ARG A 337 2.60 2.45 -12.47
C ARG A 337 4.12 2.41 -12.53
N THR A 338 4.79 1.73 -11.65
CA THR A 338 6.26 1.65 -11.61
C THR A 338 6.78 0.60 -12.58
N PRO A 339 7.78 0.89 -13.44
CA PRO A 339 8.48 2.16 -13.59
C PRO A 339 7.89 3.08 -14.70
N HIS A 340 6.82 2.70 -15.35
CA HIS A 340 6.36 3.28 -16.61
C HIS A 340 5.44 4.49 -16.46
N ASN A 341 4.66 4.55 -15.38
CA ASN A 341 3.58 5.53 -15.20
C ASN A 341 2.72 5.68 -16.46
N ASN A 342 2.31 4.56 -17.03
CA ASN A 342 1.53 4.51 -18.25
C ASN A 342 0.16 3.83 -18.01
N PRO A 343 -0.91 4.61 -17.76
CA PRO A 343 -2.24 4.07 -17.55
C PRO A 343 -2.84 3.42 -18.81
N GLN A 344 -2.26 3.69 -19.98
CA GLN A 344 -2.70 3.14 -21.27
C GLN A 344 -1.96 1.86 -21.67
N ALA A 345 -0.95 1.45 -20.89
CA ALA A 345 -0.25 0.19 -21.15
C ALA A 345 -1.22 -1.00 -21.20
N LYS A 346 -0.94 -1.96 -22.06
CA LYS A 346 -1.79 -3.14 -22.31
C LYS A 346 -1.00 -4.42 -22.17
N GLY A 347 -1.70 -5.50 -21.84
CA GLY A 347 -1.15 -6.85 -21.88
C GLY A 347 -0.86 -7.32 -23.30
N VAL A 348 0.26 -8.00 -23.48
CA VAL A 348 0.69 -8.50 -24.79
C VAL A 348 1.37 -9.87 -24.63
N PHE A 349 0.98 -10.85 -25.45
CA PHE A 349 1.81 -12.03 -25.72
C PHE A 349 2.62 -11.80 -26.98
N PHE A 350 3.91 -12.06 -26.91
CA PHE A 350 4.84 -11.90 -28.04
C PHE A 350 5.61 -13.19 -28.29
N GLY A 351 5.76 -13.56 -29.57
CA GLY A 351 6.55 -14.72 -29.98
C GLY A 351 5.75 -16.01 -30.15
N LEU A 352 4.42 -15.95 -30.24
CA LEU A 352 3.58 -17.14 -30.41
C LEU A 352 3.79 -17.83 -31.76
N THR A 353 3.83 -19.15 -31.73
CA THR A 353 3.84 -20.04 -32.90
C THR A 353 2.77 -21.13 -32.73
N HIS A 354 2.57 -21.95 -33.76
CA HIS A 354 1.63 -23.08 -33.69
C HIS A 354 1.99 -24.15 -32.66
N GLN A 355 3.20 -24.13 -32.13
CA GLN A 355 3.69 -25.13 -31.15
C GLN A 355 3.33 -24.73 -29.71
N HIS A 356 2.95 -23.49 -29.47
CA HIS A 356 2.67 -23.00 -28.13
C HIS A 356 1.21 -23.29 -27.72
N GLY A 357 1.08 -23.82 -26.50
CA GLY A 357 -0.20 -24.12 -25.87
C GLY A 357 -0.34 -23.48 -24.50
N PRO A 358 -1.30 -23.95 -23.69
CA PRO A 358 -1.56 -23.42 -22.36
C PRO A 358 -0.33 -23.42 -21.44
N ALA A 359 0.55 -24.41 -21.53
CA ALA A 359 1.74 -24.53 -20.71
C ALA A 359 2.73 -23.38 -20.96
N GLU A 360 3.04 -23.12 -22.22
CA GLU A 360 3.96 -22.04 -22.60
C GLU A 360 3.37 -20.67 -22.30
N LEU A 361 2.05 -20.47 -22.44
CA LEU A 361 1.38 -19.24 -22.05
C LEU A 361 1.43 -19.06 -20.51
N ALA A 362 1.21 -20.12 -19.76
CA ALA A 362 1.33 -20.12 -18.29
C ALA A 362 2.73 -19.71 -17.84
N GLN A 363 3.75 -20.33 -18.42
CA GLN A 363 5.16 -20.00 -18.16
C GLN A 363 5.45 -18.54 -18.47
N ALA A 364 5.01 -18.06 -19.65
CA ALA A 364 5.21 -16.66 -20.06
C ALA A 364 4.56 -15.67 -19.09
N VAL A 365 3.39 -15.99 -18.52
CA VAL A 365 2.71 -15.14 -17.53
C VAL A 365 3.49 -15.08 -16.22
N LEU A 366 3.96 -16.22 -15.70
CA LEU A 366 4.78 -16.25 -14.47
C LEU A 366 6.08 -15.46 -14.64
N GLU A 367 6.76 -15.63 -15.77
CA GLU A 367 7.98 -14.88 -16.10
C GLU A 367 7.70 -13.37 -16.29
N GLY A 368 6.67 -13.04 -17.05
CA GLY A 368 6.32 -11.64 -17.36
C GLY A 368 5.99 -10.83 -16.11
N VAL A 369 5.23 -11.39 -15.18
CA VAL A 369 4.99 -10.78 -13.87
C VAL A 369 6.31 -10.64 -13.10
N GLY A 370 7.14 -11.67 -13.10
CA GLY A 370 8.46 -11.64 -12.45
C GLY A 370 9.38 -10.56 -13.04
N PHE A 371 9.41 -10.39 -14.36
CA PHE A 371 10.20 -9.34 -15.04
C PHE A 371 9.73 -7.95 -14.67
N ALA A 372 8.42 -7.72 -14.65
CA ALA A 372 7.85 -6.43 -14.26
C ALA A 372 8.13 -6.09 -12.79
N LEU A 373 8.02 -7.06 -11.87
CA LEU A 373 8.40 -6.90 -10.48
C LEU A 373 9.89 -6.55 -10.33
N ALA A 374 10.76 -7.25 -11.06
CA ALA A 374 12.19 -7.00 -11.04
C ALA A 374 12.54 -5.61 -11.61
N ASP A 375 11.82 -5.13 -12.63
CA ASP A 375 11.97 -3.74 -13.12
C ASP A 375 11.60 -2.71 -12.04
N GLY A 376 10.55 -2.97 -11.26
CA GLY A 376 10.18 -2.16 -10.12
C GLY A 376 11.23 -2.18 -8.99
N MET A 377 11.82 -3.35 -8.71
CA MET A 377 12.92 -3.47 -7.73
C MET A 377 14.15 -2.69 -8.17
N ASP A 378 14.54 -2.79 -9.44
CA ASP A 378 15.74 -2.11 -9.96
C ASP A 378 15.66 -0.59 -9.78
N VAL A 379 14.51 0.02 -10.05
CA VAL A 379 14.38 1.48 -9.89
C VAL A 379 14.37 1.91 -8.42
N VAL A 380 13.88 1.08 -7.51
CA VAL A 380 14.00 1.30 -6.06
C VAL A 380 15.45 1.14 -5.61
N HIS A 381 16.15 0.10 -6.04
CA HIS A 381 17.56 -0.12 -5.70
C HIS A 381 18.47 0.98 -6.25
N ALA A 382 18.14 1.52 -7.43
CA ALA A 382 18.85 2.66 -8.01
C ALA A 382 18.73 3.95 -7.17
N CYS A 383 17.79 4.03 -6.22
CA CYS A 383 17.72 5.12 -5.24
C CYS A 383 18.77 4.97 -4.11
N GLY A 384 19.44 3.81 -3.99
CA GLY A 384 20.48 3.59 -2.99
C GLY A 384 20.13 2.55 -1.91
N VAL A 385 18.97 1.89 -1.98
CA VAL A 385 18.60 0.78 -1.07
C VAL A 385 19.03 -0.54 -1.68
N GLN A 386 19.77 -1.35 -0.93
CA GLN A 386 20.22 -2.68 -1.35
C GLN A 386 19.94 -3.69 -0.24
N PRO A 387 18.80 -4.41 -0.30
CA PRO A 387 18.46 -5.41 0.71
C PRO A 387 19.33 -6.66 0.56
N ALA A 388 19.70 -7.26 1.70
CA ALA A 388 20.37 -8.55 1.72
C ALA A 388 19.44 -9.71 1.35
N SER A 389 18.18 -9.61 1.75
CA SER A 389 17.09 -10.52 1.38
C SER A 389 15.76 -9.76 1.33
N ILE A 390 14.79 -10.33 0.63
CA ILE A 390 13.45 -9.76 0.49
C ILE A 390 12.45 -10.69 1.17
N THR A 391 11.70 -10.18 2.13
CA THR A 391 10.56 -10.89 2.72
C THR A 391 9.43 -11.01 1.71
N LEU A 392 9.00 -12.23 1.42
CA LEU A 392 7.95 -12.53 0.46
C LEU A 392 6.68 -12.93 1.20
N ILE A 393 5.58 -12.22 0.95
CA ILE A 393 4.27 -12.42 1.57
C ILE A 393 3.15 -12.34 0.53
N GLY A 394 1.93 -12.70 0.96
CA GLY A 394 0.73 -12.59 0.14
C GLY A 394 0.29 -13.89 -0.52
N GLY A 395 -0.95 -13.91 -0.99
CA GLY A 395 -1.56 -15.12 -1.54
C GLY A 395 -0.87 -15.69 -2.79
N GLY A 396 -0.24 -14.84 -3.62
CA GLY A 396 0.54 -15.23 -4.78
C GLY A 396 1.84 -15.95 -4.44
N ALA A 397 2.35 -15.79 -3.21
CA ALA A 397 3.59 -16.38 -2.75
C ALA A 397 3.48 -17.87 -2.35
N ARG A 398 2.33 -18.51 -2.51
CA ARG A 398 2.11 -19.92 -2.09
C ARG A 398 2.88 -20.93 -2.92
N SER A 399 3.15 -20.65 -4.19
CA SER A 399 3.84 -21.56 -5.09
C SER A 399 5.35 -21.52 -4.87
N GLU A 400 5.95 -22.66 -4.47
CA GLU A 400 7.40 -22.82 -4.34
C GLU A 400 8.11 -22.61 -5.70
N TYR A 401 7.54 -23.16 -6.76
CA TYR A 401 8.06 -23.00 -8.12
C TYR A 401 8.17 -21.52 -8.51
N TRP A 402 7.10 -20.74 -8.28
CA TRP A 402 7.12 -19.33 -8.64
C TRP A 402 8.04 -18.51 -7.72
N ARG A 403 8.10 -18.83 -6.42
CA ARG A 403 9.05 -18.17 -5.50
C ARG A 403 10.50 -18.37 -5.96
N GLN A 404 10.89 -19.59 -6.35
CA GLN A 404 12.22 -19.86 -6.87
C GLN A 404 12.48 -19.11 -8.17
N MET A 405 11.52 -19.09 -9.11
CA MET A 405 11.61 -18.33 -10.34
C MET A 405 11.82 -16.84 -10.08
N LEU A 406 11.08 -16.25 -9.13
CA LEU A 406 11.24 -14.85 -8.75
C LEU A 406 12.62 -14.55 -8.17
N SER A 407 13.18 -15.47 -7.38
CA SER A 407 14.55 -15.38 -6.89
C SER A 407 15.56 -15.43 -8.04
N ASP A 408 15.39 -16.35 -8.97
CA ASP A 408 16.25 -16.49 -10.16
C ASP A 408 16.16 -15.27 -11.08
N ILE A 409 14.96 -14.70 -11.27
CA ILE A 409 14.75 -13.49 -12.09
C ILE A 409 15.39 -12.27 -11.43
N SER A 410 15.16 -12.04 -10.14
CA SER A 410 15.67 -10.86 -9.43
C SER A 410 17.17 -10.95 -9.12
N GLY A 411 17.71 -12.16 -9.02
CA GLY A 411 19.09 -12.40 -8.55
C GLY A 411 19.25 -12.16 -7.05
N LEU A 412 18.15 -12.20 -6.28
CA LEU A 412 18.13 -11.88 -4.86
C LEU A 412 17.57 -13.03 -4.03
N GLN A 413 18.03 -13.14 -2.79
CA GLN A 413 17.43 -14.06 -1.82
C GLN A 413 16.02 -13.61 -1.49
N LEU A 414 15.05 -14.54 -1.60
CA LEU A 414 13.67 -14.32 -1.20
C LEU A 414 13.33 -15.21 0.01
N ASP A 415 12.88 -14.59 1.08
CA ASP A 415 12.50 -15.25 2.32
C ASP A 415 10.98 -15.36 2.42
N TYR A 416 10.43 -16.55 2.15
CA TYR A 416 9.02 -16.80 2.34
C TYR A 416 8.69 -16.91 3.83
N ARG A 417 7.81 -16.03 4.30
CA ARG A 417 7.42 -15.93 5.71
C ARG A 417 5.92 -16.05 5.85
N THR A 418 5.47 -16.64 6.95
CA THR A 418 4.05 -16.83 7.26
C THR A 418 3.58 -15.91 8.38
N GLY A 419 2.27 -15.69 8.46
CA GLY A 419 1.65 -14.80 9.43
C GLY A 419 1.38 -13.38 8.91
N GLY A 420 1.70 -13.07 7.66
CA GLY A 420 1.45 -11.76 7.04
C GLY A 420 0.00 -11.52 6.61
N ASP A 421 -0.88 -12.50 6.71
CA ASP A 421 -2.28 -12.41 6.25
C ASP A 421 -3.14 -11.46 7.09
N VAL A 422 -2.69 -11.09 8.27
CA VAL A 422 -3.39 -10.14 9.16
C VAL A 422 -3.33 -8.70 8.63
N GLY A 423 -2.28 -8.39 7.89
CA GLY A 423 -2.12 -7.11 7.21
C GLY A 423 -1.89 -5.90 8.13
N PRO A 424 -2.34 -4.70 7.71
CA PRO A 424 -2.06 -3.44 8.41
C PRO A 424 -2.63 -3.36 9.83
N ALA A 425 -3.70 -4.09 10.15
CA ALA A 425 -4.26 -4.12 11.50
C ALA A 425 -3.25 -4.65 12.53
N LEU A 426 -2.40 -5.62 12.16
CA LEU A 426 -1.33 -6.10 13.03
C LEU A 426 -0.30 -5.00 13.29
N GLY A 427 0.11 -4.27 12.26
CA GLY A 427 1.02 -3.14 12.41
C GLY A 427 0.45 -2.04 13.30
N ALA A 428 -0.81 -1.71 13.13
CA ALA A 428 -1.51 -0.73 13.98
C ALA A 428 -1.52 -1.18 15.47
N ALA A 429 -1.83 -2.44 15.75
CA ALA A 429 -1.79 -2.98 17.12
C ALA A 429 -0.36 -2.98 17.70
N ARG A 430 0.64 -3.31 16.88
CA ARG A 430 2.06 -3.27 17.28
C ARG A 430 2.56 -1.86 17.58
N LEU A 431 2.13 -0.85 16.80
CA LEU A 431 2.43 0.55 17.13
C LEU A 431 1.82 0.96 18.47
N ALA A 432 0.61 0.51 18.80
CA ALA A 432 0.02 0.71 20.10
C ALA A 432 0.81 0.00 21.21
N GLN A 433 1.29 -1.22 20.96
CA GLN A 433 2.15 -1.96 21.89
C GLN A 433 3.49 -1.24 22.11
N VAL A 434 4.11 -0.69 21.06
CA VAL A 434 5.34 0.11 21.15
C VAL A 434 5.13 1.32 22.06
N ALA A 435 4.04 2.06 21.89
CA ALA A 435 3.72 3.24 22.71
C ALA A 435 3.63 2.93 24.21
N MET A 436 3.10 1.76 24.56
CA MET A 436 2.89 1.34 25.94
C MET A 436 4.11 0.64 26.56
N ASN A 437 5.16 0.37 25.78
CA ASN A 437 6.37 -0.32 26.22
C ASN A 437 7.64 0.45 25.82
N PRO A 438 7.81 1.71 26.24
CA PRO A 438 8.91 2.57 25.77
C PRO A 438 10.30 2.10 26.21
N GLN A 439 10.39 1.16 27.14
CA GLN A 439 11.65 0.59 27.63
C GLN A 439 12.04 -0.70 26.90
N THR A 440 11.14 -1.26 26.09
CA THR A 440 11.39 -2.49 25.32
C THR A 440 11.91 -2.12 23.93
N SER A 441 12.88 -2.87 23.43
CA SER A 441 13.48 -2.60 22.12
C SER A 441 12.46 -2.84 20.98
N LEU A 442 12.58 -2.05 19.90
CA LEU A 442 11.73 -2.25 18.73
C LEU A 442 11.90 -3.65 18.11
N SER A 443 13.12 -4.21 18.13
CA SER A 443 13.37 -5.56 17.60
C SER A 443 12.63 -6.66 18.37
N GLU A 444 12.37 -6.43 19.66
CA GLU A 444 11.58 -7.35 20.48
C GLU A 444 10.07 -7.19 20.26
N LEU A 445 9.60 -5.94 20.14
CA LEU A 445 8.18 -5.63 19.94
C LEU A 445 7.72 -5.84 18.49
N LEU A 446 8.63 -5.72 17.54
CA LEU A 446 8.35 -5.83 16.09
C LEU A 446 9.17 -6.96 15.46
N PRO A 447 8.98 -8.23 15.91
CA PRO A 447 9.73 -9.34 15.36
C PRO A 447 9.35 -9.55 13.88
N GLN A 448 10.32 -10.02 13.10
CA GLN A 448 10.02 -10.53 11.77
C GLN A 448 9.10 -11.75 11.86
N LEU A 449 8.32 -11.96 10.82
CA LEU A 449 7.49 -13.15 10.69
C LEU A 449 8.35 -14.42 10.62
N THR A 450 7.77 -15.58 10.96
CA THR A 450 8.46 -16.86 10.92
C THR A 450 8.92 -17.18 9.49
N LEU A 451 10.22 -17.46 9.34
CA LEU A 451 10.80 -17.93 8.09
C LEU A 451 10.38 -19.38 7.86
N GLU A 452 9.70 -19.65 6.76
CA GLU A 452 9.40 -21.01 6.33
C GLU A 452 10.43 -21.55 5.35
N GLN A 453 10.79 -20.74 4.34
CA GLN A 453 11.72 -21.18 3.31
C GLN A 453 12.47 -19.99 2.71
N ALA A 454 13.79 -20.12 2.59
CA ALA A 454 14.62 -19.18 1.85
C ALA A 454 14.88 -19.72 0.44
N HIS A 455 14.77 -18.86 -0.57
CA HIS A 455 15.06 -19.15 -1.96
C HIS A 455 16.28 -18.34 -2.37
N TYR A 456 17.28 -19.05 -2.90
CA TYR A 456 18.52 -18.44 -3.39
C TYR A 456 18.53 -18.47 -4.91
N PRO A 457 19.01 -17.41 -5.58
CA PRO A 457 19.07 -17.38 -7.03
C PRO A 457 20.11 -18.41 -7.54
N ASP A 458 19.72 -19.17 -8.56
CA ASP A 458 20.62 -19.97 -9.33
C ASP A 458 21.32 -19.10 -10.38
N ALA A 459 22.64 -19.11 -10.41
CA ALA A 459 23.44 -18.20 -11.24
C ALA A 459 23.21 -18.40 -12.75
N GLU A 460 23.03 -19.63 -13.20
CA GLU A 460 22.82 -19.96 -14.61
C GLU A 460 21.39 -19.52 -15.04
N ARG A 461 20.39 -19.87 -14.25
CA ARG A 461 19.01 -19.43 -14.50
C ARG A 461 18.87 -17.90 -14.43
N HIS A 462 19.55 -17.27 -13.46
CA HIS A 462 19.58 -15.81 -13.39
C HIS A 462 20.13 -15.17 -14.66
N ALA A 463 21.29 -15.63 -15.15
CA ALA A 463 21.89 -15.11 -16.37
C ALA A 463 20.95 -15.27 -17.59
N ARG A 464 20.28 -16.41 -17.71
CA ARG A 464 19.29 -16.69 -18.75
C ARG A 464 18.08 -15.76 -18.65
N TYR A 465 17.56 -15.55 -17.45
CA TYR A 465 16.45 -14.62 -17.23
C TYR A 465 16.82 -13.16 -17.51
N GLN A 466 18.06 -12.74 -17.25
CA GLN A 466 18.49 -11.38 -17.60
C GLN A 466 18.43 -11.13 -19.11
N GLN A 467 18.87 -12.08 -19.93
CA GLN A 467 18.76 -11.98 -21.40
C GLN A 467 17.29 -11.91 -21.85
N ARG A 468 16.41 -12.74 -21.27
CA ARG A 468 14.97 -12.73 -21.59
C ARG A 468 14.32 -11.42 -21.17
N ARG A 469 14.71 -10.87 -20.03
CA ARG A 469 14.21 -9.61 -19.49
C ARG A 469 14.62 -8.40 -20.36
N GLU A 470 15.81 -8.41 -20.95
CA GLU A 470 16.20 -7.38 -21.91
C GLU A 470 15.24 -7.37 -23.12
N THR A 471 14.89 -8.53 -23.63
CA THR A 471 13.89 -8.65 -24.73
C THR A 471 12.51 -8.19 -24.26
N PHE A 472 12.08 -8.56 -23.05
CA PHE A 472 10.83 -8.10 -22.43
C PHE A 472 10.74 -6.55 -22.41
N ARG A 473 11.80 -5.88 -21.97
CA ARG A 473 11.88 -4.41 -21.96
C ARG A 473 11.81 -3.81 -23.37
N ARG A 474 12.52 -4.42 -24.32
CA ARG A 474 12.49 -3.98 -25.73
C ARG A 474 11.11 -4.13 -26.34
N ILE A 475 10.38 -5.21 -26.06
CA ILE A 475 9.00 -5.39 -26.54
C ILE A 475 8.12 -4.23 -26.06
N TYR A 476 8.16 -3.89 -24.78
CA TYR A 476 7.41 -2.76 -24.27
C TYR A 476 7.79 -1.45 -24.96
N GLN A 477 9.06 -1.15 -25.08
CA GLN A 477 9.55 0.09 -25.72
C GLN A 477 9.07 0.23 -27.16
N GLN A 478 9.05 -0.86 -27.92
CA GLN A 478 8.60 -0.86 -29.30
C GLN A 478 7.07 -0.74 -29.44
N LEU A 479 6.32 -1.27 -28.48
CA LEU A 479 4.86 -1.26 -28.52
C LEU A 479 4.23 -0.06 -27.81
N GLN A 480 4.97 0.60 -26.92
CA GLN A 480 4.49 1.76 -26.16
C GLN A 480 3.82 2.84 -27.03
N PRO A 481 4.35 3.23 -28.20
CA PRO A 481 3.70 4.23 -29.05
C PRO A 481 2.31 3.82 -29.58
N LEU A 482 1.99 2.54 -29.55
CA LEU A 482 0.69 1.99 -29.94
C LEU A 482 -0.30 1.89 -28.77
N MET A 483 0.14 2.19 -27.57
CA MET A 483 -0.63 2.10 -26.31
C MET A 483 -1.09 3.48 -25.83
N SER A 484 -1.33 4.41 -26.73
CA SER A 484 -1.78 5.79 -26.45
C SER A 484 -3.29 5.93 -26.49
#